data_fbe0fdefdb589c0943172678bc100b93
#
_entry.id   fbe0fdefdb589c0943172678bc100b93
#
_cell.length_a   1.000
_cell.length_b   1.000
_cell.length_c   1.000
_cell.angle_alpha   90.00
_cell.angle_beta   90.00
_cell.angle_gamma   90.00
#
_symmetry.space_group_name_H-M   'P 1'
#
loop_
_entity.id
_entity.type
_entity.pdbx_description
1 polymer ?
#
loop_
_entity_poly.entity_id
_entity_poly.type
_entity_poly.pdbx_seq_one_letter_code
_entity_poly.pdbx_strand_id
1 'polypeptide(L)'
;MNMKTLLVSVAALLCLNASAVAWKNLDEASHYSGPKLTEADLAGKVVLVDCWGVRCPPCRALLPRMEELWKSFKHKPFVLVGSHCQGRQDEAVRKLVEENGLTYPIYERFGLAEGEPGFNAIPFLYVVDHRGRVVYSGHDEREATEAFVTAIGEIGAPPTLYQGVTLVKFKGMKKKLRLGQSIKNDVKKLQAAAAGKNAAMAEEAKAILEAIAKAKADTKDEIEAIKKYNPVDAVNLIKMFAVTWPEEGAEYKAELPELQKAAAEAKKAAEAKKAAAKK
;
A
#
# COMPACT_ATOMS: atom_id res chain seq x y z
N MET A 1 10.57 -16.30 57.35
CA MET A 1 9.53 -16.50 56.33
C MET A 1 9.55 -15.29 55.41
N ASN A 2 10.34 -15.37 54.34
CA ASN A 2 10.56 -14.26 53.42
C ASN A 2 9.66 -14.45 52.19
N MET A 3 8.67 -13.59 52.11
CA MET A 3 7.76 -13.49 50.98
C MET A 3 8.36 -12.51 49.96
N LYS A 4 9.08 -13.04 48.98
CA LYS A 4 9.53 -12.25 47.83
C LYS A 4 8.34 -12.03 46.90
N THR A 5 7.82 -10.84 46.95
CA THR A 5 6.78 -10.35 46.06
C THR A 5 7.35 -10.30 44.65
N LEU A 6 6.85 -11.14 43.76
CA LEU A 6 7.15 -11.17 42.34
C LEU A 6 6.39 -10.01 41.68
N LEU A 7 7.05 -8.91 41.46
CA LEU A 7 6.57 -7.82 40.57
C LEU A 7 6.67 -8.31 39.13
N VAL A 8 5.57 -8.86 38.63
CA VAL A 8 5.37 -9.06 37.20
C VAL A 8 5.10 -7.68 36.58
N SER A 9 6.15 -7.07 36.06
CA SER A 9 5.99 -5.92 35.18
C SER A 9 5.27 -6.38 33.93
N VAL A 10 3.97 -6.09 33.86
CA VAL A 10 3.22 -6.10 32.61
C VAL A 10 3.75 -4.92 31.79
N ALA A 11 4.80 -5.15 31.03
CA ALA A 11 5.14 -4.28 29.93
C ALA A 11 3.95 -4.34 28.97
N ALA A 12 3.09 -3.33 29.05
CA ALA A 12 2.08 -3.09 28.04
C ALA A 12 2.83 -2.93 26.71
N LEU A 13 2.82 -3.98 25.90
CA LEU A 13 3.18 -3.94 24.50
C LEU A 13 2.15 -3.01 23.86
N LEU A 14 2.46 -1.73 23.80
CA LEU A 14 1.87 -0.82 22.86
C LEU A 14 2.36 -1.30 21.47
N CYS A 15 1.66 -2.30 20.93
CA CYS A 15 1.64 -2.51 19.50
C CYS A 15 1.11 -1.20 18.92
N LEU A 16 2.02 -0.34 18.47
CA LEU A 16 1.70 0.63 17.43
C LEU A 16 1.26 -0.22 16.23
N ASN A 17 -0.04 -0.51 16.20
CA ASN A 17 -0.70 -0.98 15.00
C ASN A 17 -0.43 0.10 13.96
N ALA A 18 0.47 -0.14 13.02
CA ALA A 18 0.31 0.42 11.69
C ALA A 18 -1.12 0.04 11.33
N SER A 19 -2.02 1.02 11.31
CA SER A 19 -3.45 0.79 11.22
C SER A 19 -3.68 -0.02 9.96
N ALA A 20 -3.97 -1.31 10.12
CA ALA A 20 -4.48 -2.08 9.02
C ALA A 20 -5.68 -1.29 8.53
N VAL A 21 -5.70 -0.97 7.25
CA VAL A 21 -6.82 -0.24 6.64
C VAL A 21 -8.07 -1.02 6.96
N ALA A 22 -8.96 -0.42 7.73
CA ALA A 22 -10.24 -1.03 8.06
C ALA A 22 -11.19 -0.79 6.88
N TRP A 23 -11.82 -1.86 6.42
CA TRP A 23 -12.79 -1.82 5.33
C TRP A 23 -14.19 -2.01 5.87
N LYS A 24 -15.15 -1.22 5.39
CA LYS A 24 -16.56 -1.40 5.71
C LYS A 24 -17.24 -2.30 4.69
N ASN A 25 -18.28 -2.99 5.12
CA ASN A 25 -19.10 -3.87 4.30
C ASN A 25 -18.29 -4.96 3.56
N LEU A 26 -17.29 -5.49 4.25
CA LEU A 26 -16.48 -6.64 3.80
C LEU A 26 -17.02 -7.93 4.44
N ASP A 27 -18.31 -8.15 4.38
CA ASP A 27 -19.00 -9.27 5.00
C ASP A 27 -19.87 -10.03 3.97
N GLU A 28 -20.36 -11.20 4.38
CA GLU A 28 -21.21 -12.06 3.56
C GLU A 28 -22.53 -11.36 3.17
N ALA A 29 -23.11 -10.57 4.08
CA ALA A 29 -24.39 -9.91 3.83
C ALA A 29 -24.27 -8.83 2.76
N SER A 30 -23.11 -8.22 2.65
CA SER A 30 -22.82 -7.16 1.66
C SER A 30 -22.30 -7.71 0.31
N HIS A 31 -21.92 -8.99 0.24
CA HIS A 31 -21.37 -9.60 -0.97
C HIS A 31 -22.45 -9.87 -2.03
N TYR A 32 -22.22 -9.43 -3.25
CA TYR A 32 -23.08 -9.70 -4.40
C TYR A 32 -22.52 -10.79 -5.32
N SER A 33 -21.24 -10.70 -5.70
CA SER A 33 -20.64 -11.53 -6.74
C SER A 33 -19.11 -11.49 -6.72
N GLY A 34 -18.50 -12.43 -7.45
CA GLY A 34 -17.05 -12.58 -7.55
C GLY A 34 -16.42 -13.25 -6.33
N PRO A 35 -15.10 -13.21 -6.18
CA PRO A 35 -14.40 -13.77 -5.03
C PRO A 35 -14.81 -13.08 -3.72
N LYS A 36 -15.09 -13.88 -2.69
CA LYS A 36 -15.24 -13.34 -1.33
C LYS A 36 -13.88 -12.94 -0.80
N LEU A 37 -13.78 -11.70 -0.31
CA LEU A 37 -12.56 -11.13 0.21
C LEU A 37 -12.56 -11.14 1.74
N THR A 38 -11.37 -11.21 2.28
CA THR A 38 -11.06 -10.97 3.71
C THR A 38 -10.12 -9.78 3.82
N GLU A 39 -9.94 -9.22 5.01
CA GLU A 39 -8.93 -8.19 5.28
C GLU A 39 -7.53 -8.63 4.80
N ALA A 40 -7.20 -9.92 4.93
CA ALA A 40 -5.94 -10.48 4.49
C ALA A 40 -5.76 -10.46 2.96
N ASP A 41 -6.86 -10.51 2.19
CA ASP A 41 -6.81 -10.44 0.74
C ASP A 41 -6.53 -9.03 0.23
N LEU A 42 -6.81 -8.02 1.02
CA LEU A 42 -6.61 -6.60 0.69
C LEU A 42 -5.30 -6.05 1.23
N ALA A 43 -4.82 -6.59 2.32
CA ALA A 43 -3.66 -6.07 3.03
C ALA A 43 -2.38 -6.14 2.20
N GLY A 44 -1.64 -5.03 2.17
CA GLY A 44 -0.40 -4.89 1.40
C GLY A 44 -0.58 -4.87 -0.12
N LYS A 45 -1.83 -4.78 -0.60
CA LYS A 45 -2.14 -4.65 -2.02
C LYS A 45 -2.66 -3.24 -2.35
N VAL A 46 -2.59 -2.89 -3.62
CA VAL A 46 -3.28 -1.72 -4.15
C VAL A 46 -4.73 -2.08 -4.41
N VAL A 47 -5.65 -1.29 -3.87
CA VAL A 47 -7.09 -1.52 -4.03
C VAL A 47 -7.70 -0.39 -4.85
N LEU A 48 -8.32 -0.73 -5.98
CA LEU A 48 -9.17 0.18 -6.76
C LEU A 48 -10.62 -0.08 -6.37
N VAL A 49 -11.31 0.92 -5.86
CA VAL A 49 -12.74 0.86 -5.58
C VAL A 49 -13.50 1.59 -6.67
N ASP A 50 -14.39 0.87 -7.34
CA ASP A 50 -15.32 1.40 -8.34
C ASP A 50 -16.70 1.58 -7.70
N CYS A 51 -17.07 2.81 -7.37
CA CYS A 51 -18.38 3.18 -6.86
C CYS A 51 -19.36 3.37 -8.01
N TRP A 52 -20.33 2.47 -8.11
CA TRP A 52 -21.26 2.40 -9.23
C TRP A 52 -22.70 2.10 -8.81
N GLY A 53 -23.62 2.02 -9.78
CA GLY A 53 -25.00 1.65 -9.51
C GLY A 53 -25.77 1.22 -10.75
N VAL A 54 -26.75 0.33 -10.57
CA VAL A 54 -27.57 -0.24 -11.66
C VAL A 54 -28.37 0.79 -12.45
N ARG A 55 -28.73 1.92 -11.79
CA ARG A 55 -29.47 3.03 -12.41
C ARG A 55 -28.58 4.16 -12.92
N CYS A 56 -27.29 3.88 -13.11
CA CYS A 56 -26.29 4.83 -13.57
C CYS A 56 -25.79 4.44 -14.96
N PRO A 57 -26.30 5.02 -16.05
CA PRO A 57 -25.88 4.65 -17.39
C PRO A 57 -24.39 4.76 -17.65
N PRO A 58 -23.67 5.86 -17.24
CA PRO A 58 -22.23 5.94 -17.44
C PRO A 58 -21.47 4.89 -16.61
N CYS A 59 -21.95 4.53 -15.41
CA CYS A 59 -21.33 3.43 -14.64
C CYS A 59 -21.44 2.10 -15.39
N ARG A 60 -22.62 1.80 -15.94
CA ARG A 60 -22.83 0.55 -16.71
C ARG A 60 -21.93 0.47 -17.94
N ALA A 61 -21.71 1.59 -18.60
CA ALA A 61 -20.79 1.66 -19.75
C ALA A 61 -19.33 1.40 -19.35
N LEU A 62 -18.97 1.63 -18.08
CA LEU A 62 -17.62 1.43 -17.55
C LEU A 62 -17.36 -0.03 -17.13
N LEU A 63 -18.38 -0.81 -16.79
CA LEU A 63 -18.23 -2.18 -16.25
C LEU A 63 -17.36 -3.10 -17.12
N PRO A 64 -17.50 -3.17 -18.46
CA PRO A 64 -16.62 -4.00 -19.29
C PRO A 64 -15.15 -3.60 -19.17
N ARG A 65 -14.88 -2.30 -19.04
CA ARG A 65 -13.52 -1.78 -18.86
C ARG A 65 -12.94 -2.16 -17.50
N MET A 66 -13.74 -2.13 -16.45
CA MET A 66 -13.33 -2.62 -15.12
C MET A 66 -13.00 -4.12 -15.14
N GLU A 67 -13.77 -4.92 -15.86
CA GLU A 67 -13.48 -6.34 -16.02
C GLU A 67 -12.16 -6.59 -16.79
N GLU A 68 -11.88 -5.81 -17.83
CA GLU A 68 -10.60 -5.87 -18.55
C GLU A 68 -9.41 -5.52 -17.63
N LEU A 69 -9.55 -4.47 -16.81
CA LEU A 69 -8.53 -4.09 -15.83
C LEU A 69 -8.33 -5.21 -14.81
N TRP A 70 -9.40 -5.77 -14.27
CA TRP A 70 -9.31 -6.89 -13.34
C TRP A 70 -8.58 -8.09 -13.95
N LYS A 71 -8.97 -8.54 -15.13
CA LYS A 71 -8.33 -9.66 -15.84
C LYS A 71 -6.85 -9.40 -16.08
N SER A 72 -6.49 -8.18 -16.42
CA SER A 72 -5.11 -7.77 -16.71
C SER A 72 -4.22 -7.71 -15.48
N PHE A 73 -4.76 -7.32 -14.32
CA PHE A 73 -3.97 -7.00 -13.12
C PHE A 73 -4.19 -7.93 -11.93
N LYS A 74 -5.22 -8.80 -11.90
CA LYS A 74 -5.51 -9.71 -10.76
C LYS A 74 -4.35 -10.63 -10.33
N HIS A 75 -3.34 -10.80 -11.18
CA HIS A 75 -2.12 -11.56 -10.88
C HIS A 75 -1.01 -10.70 -10.27
N LYS A 76 -1.21 -9.39 -10.15
CA LYS A 76 -0.35 -8.43 -9.45
C LYS A 76 -0.85 -8.24 -8.02
N PRO A 77 -0.09 -7.58 -7.14
CA PRO A 77 -0.59 -7.19 -5.81
C PRO A 77 -1.64 -6.07 -5.93
N PHE A 78 -2.77 -6.40 -6.54
CA PHE A 78 -3.86 -5.52 -6.90
C PHE A 78 -5.20 -6.20 -6.65
N VAL A 79 -6.18 -5.44 -6.17
CA VAL A 79 -7.57 -5.87 -6.06
C VAL A 79 -8.47 -4.77 -6.60
N LEU A 80 -9.38 -5.12 -7.52
CA LEU A 80 -10.51 -4.29 -7.91
C LEU A 80 -11.73 -4.71 -7.11
N VAL A 81 -12.44 -3.78 -6.51
CA VAL A 81 -13.71 -4.03 -5.83
C VAL A 81 -14.79 -3.11 -6.40
N GLY A 82 -15.84 -3.70 -6.91
CA GLY A 82 -17.05 -2.98 -7.29
C GLY A 82 -17.89 -2.67 -6.05
N SER A 83 -18.12 -1.38 -5.78
CA SER A 83 -18.96 -0.90 -4.68
C SER A 83 -20.29 -0.41 -5.23
N HIS A 84 -21.36 -1.19 -5.08
CA HIS A 84 -22.69 -0.76 -5.51
C HIS A 84 -23.30 0.23 -4.51
N CYS A 85 -23.56 1.48 -4.95
CA CYS A 85 -23.87 2.59 -4.06
C CYS A 85 -25.36 3.00 -4.01
N GLN A 86 -26.24 2.32 -4.75
CA GLN A 86 -27.67 2.71 -4.88
C GLN A 86 -28.62 1.89 -3.99
N GLY A 87 -28.13 1.30 -2.89
CA GLY A 87 -28.87 0.45 -1.99
C GLY A 87 -29.02 -0.99 -2.51
N ARG A 88 -29.57 -1.88 -1.69
CA ARG A 88 -29.65 -3.30 -1.98
C ARG A 88 -30.56 -3.58 -3.20
N GLN A 89 -30.02 -4.22 -4.22
CA GLN A 89 -30.71 -4.52 -5.47
C GLN A 89 -30.16 -5.85 -6.08
N ASP A 90 -30.29 -6.94 -5.34
CA ASP A 90 -29.65 -8.23 -5.63
C ASP A 90 -29.89 -8.74 -7.05
N GLU A 91 -31.14 -8.78 -7.50
CA GLU A 91 -31.50 -9.28 -8.82
C GLU A 91 -30.94 -8.41 -9.94
N ALA A 92 -31.08 -7.09 -9.83
CA ALA A 92 -30.60 -6.15 -10.84
C ALA A 92 -29.07 -6.13 -10.93
N VAL A 93 -28.35 -6.26 -9.79
CA VAL A 93 -26.90 -6.36 -9.76
C VAL A 93 -26.45 -7.69 -10.41
N ARG A 94 -27.05 -8.83 -10.01
CA ARG A 94 -26.71 -10.14 -10.58
C ARG A 94 -26.93 -10.17 -12.09
N LYS A 95 -28.04 -9.62 -12.56
CA LYS A 95 -28.31 -9.51 -14.00
C LYS A 95 -27.20 -8.76 -14.74
N LEU A 96 -26.77 -7.59 -14.24
CA LEU A 96 -25.68 -6.83 -14.85
C LEU A 96 -24.33 -7.56 -14.78
N VAL A 97 -24.06 -8.29 -13.69
CA VAL A 97 -22.88 -9.14 -13.56
C VAL A 97 -22.83 -10.20 -14.65
N GLU A 98 -23.93 -10.90 -14.86
CA GLU A 98 -24.05 -11.94 -15.91
C GLU A 98 -23.93 -11.34 -17.31
N GLU A 99 -24.69 -10.28 -17.61
CA GLU A 99 -24.70 -9.61 -18.91
C GLU A 99 -23.32 -9.09 -19.33
N ASN A 100 -22.50 -8.65 -18.37
CA ASN A 100 -21.16 -8.11 -18.62
C ASN A 100 -20.03 -9.12 -18.32
N GLY A 101 -20.35 -10.32 -17.87
CA GLY A 101 -19.36 -11.36 -17.53
C GLY A 101 -18.37 -10.92 -16.48
N LEU A 102 -18.83 -10.17 -15.45
CA LEU A 102 -17.96 -9.62 -14.41
C LEU A 102 -17.47 -10.71 -13.46
N THR A 103 -16.18 -10.73 -13.19
CA THR A 103 -15.53 -11.74 -12.35
C THR A 103 -14.79 -11.13 -11.13
N TYR A 104 -14.73 -9.82 -11.03
CA TYR A 104 -14.16 -9.15 -9.86
C TYR A 104 -15.16 -9.10 -8.68
N PRO A 105 -14.67 -8.97 -7.44
CA PRO A 105 -15.54 -8.91 -6.26
C PRO A 105 -16.43 -7.67 -6.28
N ILE A 106 -17.71 -7.88 -5.99
CA ILE A 106 -18.73 -6.83 -5.95
C ILE A 106 -19.46 -6.90 -4.60
N TYR A 107 -19.52 -5.76 -3.92
CA TYR A 107 -20.16 -5.61 -2.61
C TYR A 107 -21.12 -4.42 -2.59
N GLU A 108 -22.06 -4.42 -1.64
CA GLU A 108 -22.87 -3.26 -1.33
C GLU A 108 -22.08 -2.27 -0.49
N ARG A 109 -21.91 -1.04 -0.99
CA ARG A 109 -21.27 0.09 -0.27
C ARG A 109 -19.92 -0.28 0.38
N PHE A 110 -19.16 -1.14 -0.28
CA PHE A 110 -17.78 -1.42 0.15
C PHE A 110 -16.96 -0.13 0.13
N GLY A 111 -16.08 0.04 1.12
CA GLY A 111 -15.20 1.20 1.15
C GLY A 111 -14.31 1.23 2.38
N LEU A 112 -13.61 2.34 2.57
CA LEU A 112 -12.81 2.60 3.76
C LEU A 112 -13.75 2.88 4.96
N ALA A 113 -13.45 2.30 6.11
CA ALA A 113 -14.17 2.59 7.34
C ALA A 113 -13.87 4.01 7.83
N GLU A 114 -12.62 4.48 7.62
CA GLU A 114 -12.18 5.82 7.95
C GLU A 114 -11.43 6.44 6.76
N GLY A 115 -11.55 7.76 6.58
CA GLY A 115 -10.85 8.49 5.53
C GLY A 115 -11.34 8.20 4.10
N GLU A 116 -12.53 7.60 3.94
CA GLU A 116 -13.11 7.39 2.61
C GLU A 116 -13.35 8.73 1.91
N PRO A 117 -12.92 8.87 0.63
CA PRO A 117 -13.21 10.07 -0.13
C PRO A 117 -14.72 10.29 -0.28
N GLY A 118 -15.19 11.47 0.08
CA GLY A 118 -16.59 11.87 -0.15
C GLY A 118 -16.87 12.06 -1.64
N PHE A 119 -18.04 11.63 -2.09
CA PHE A 119 -18.49 11.87 -3.46
C PHE A 119 -20.01 12.15 -3.48
N ASN A 120 -20.46 12.89 -4.50
CA ASN A 120 -21.86 13.24 -4.71
C ASN A 120 -22.44 12.70 -6.03
N ALA A 121 -21.61 12.06 -6.83
CA ALA A 121 -21.99 11.47 -8.12
C ALA A 121 -21.22 10.17 -8.37
N ILE A 122 -21.80 9.29 -9.21
CA ILE A 122 -21.17 8.07 -9.70
C ILE A 122 -21.20 8.08 -11.24
N PRO A 123 -20.23 7.41 -11.95
CA PRO A 123 -19.15 6.60 -11.40
C PRO A 123 -18.18 7.44 -10.60
N PHE A 124 -17.65 6.89 -9.50
CA PHE A 124 -16.61 7.48 -8.70
C PHE A 124 -15.57 6.40 -8.38
N LEU A 125 -14.31 6.71 -8.60
CA LEU A 125 -13.21 5.78 -8.44
C LEU A 125 -12.25 6.32 -7.39
N TYR A 126 -11.74 5.45 -6.52
CA TYR A 126 -10.60 5.81 -5.71
C TYR A 126 -9.62 4.64 -5.57
N VAL A 127 -8.35 4.99 -5.41
CA VAL A 127 -7.23 4.05 -5.32
C VAL A 127 -6.62 4.18 -3.94
N VAL A 128 -6.52 3.05 -3.25
CA VAL A 128 -5.80 2.93 -1.97
C VAL A 128 -4.51 2.17 -2.24
N ASP A 129 -3.38 2.75 -1.86
CA ASP A 129 -2.08 2.11 -2.03
C ASP A 129 -1.86 0.98 -1.01
N HIS A 130 -0.79 0.22 -1.17
CA HIS A 130 -0.42 -0.90 -0.30
C HIS A 130 -0.13 -0.51 1.16
N ARG A 131 -0.02 0.80 1.45
CA ARG A 131 0.15 1.39 2.79
C ARG A 131 -1.18 1.90 3.37
N GLY A 132 -2.28 1.75 2.64
CA GLY A 132 -3.60 2.20 3.06
C GLY A 132 -3.90 3.68 2.82
N ARG A 133 -3.12 4.38 2.00
CA ARG A 133 -3.34 5.79 1.68
C ARG A 133 -4.16 5.93 0.40
N VAL A 134 -5.13 6.83 0.40
CA VAL A 134 -5.83 7.21 -0.82
C VAL A 134 -4.87 8.03 -1.69
N VAL A 135 -4.51 7.48 -2.86
CA VAL A 135 -3.59 8.11 -3.82
C VAL A 135 -4.30 8.67 -5.05
N TYR A 136 -5.56 8.34 -5.22
CA TYR A 136 -6.45 8.93 -6.22
C TYR A 136 -7.89 8.90 -5.73
N SER A 137 -8.68 9.92 -6.09
CA SER A 137 -10.13 9.90 -5.98
C SER A 137 -10.73 10.83 -7.03
N GLY A 138 -11.70 10.34 -7.80
CA GLY A 138 -12.30 11.13 -8.90
C GLY A 138 -13.20 10.31 -9.80
N HIS A 139 -13.49 10.87 -10.97
CA HIS A 139 -14.44 10.32 -11.95
C HIS A 139 -13.75 9.82 -13.23
N ASP A 140 -12.44 10.01 -13.38
CA ASP A 140 -11.67 9.66 -14.58
C ASP A 140 -11.00 8.28 -14.40
N GLU A 141 -11.42 7.30 -15.21
CA GLU A 141 -10.89 5.93 -15.19
C GLU A 141 -9.41 5.87 -15.60
N ARG A 142 -8.99 6.74 -16.52
CA ARG A 142 -7.60 6.77 -16.98
C ARG A 142 -6.67 7.25 -15.85
N GLU A 143 -7.05 8.32 -15.15
CA GLU A 143 -6.28 8.81 -14.00
C GLU A 143 -6.24 7.80 -12.87
N ALA A 144 -7.36 7.11 -12.59
CA ALA A 144 -7.40 6.01 -11.63
C ALA A 144 -6.45 4.87 -12.04
N THR A 145 -6.43 4.53 -13.34
CA THR A 145 -5.52 3.50 -13.90
C THR A 145 -4.06 3.90 -13.73
N GLU A 146 -3.70 5.13 -14.07
CA GLU A 146 -2.34 5.65 -13.90
C GLU A 146 -1.91 5.61 -12.42
N ALA A 147 -2.81 5.98 -11.51
CA ALA A 147 -2.55 5.98 -10.08
C ALA A 147 -2.31 4.57 -9.53
N PHE A 148 -3.16 3.58 -9.86
CA PHE A 148 -2.96 2.23 -9.33
C PHE A 148 -1.74 1.53 -9.96
N VAL A 149 -1.46 1.75 -11.23
CA VAL A 149 -0.25 1.20 -11.90
C VAL A 149 1.01 1.77 -11.24
N THR A 150 1.01 3.07 -10.95
CA THR A 150 2.10 3.73 -10.21
C THR A 150 2.25 3.11 -8.81
N ALA A 151 1.14 2.99 -8.06
CA ALA A 151 1.14 2.43 -6.71
C ALA A 151 1.62 0.96 -6.69
N ILE A 152 1.23 0.13 -7.66
CA ILE A 152 1.76 -1.24 -7.82
C ILE A 152 3.27 -1.22 -8.07
N GLY A 153 3.76 -0.29 -8.89
CA GLY A 153 5.19 -0.14 -9.17
C GLY A 153 6.02 0.31 -7.97
N GLU A 154 5.38 0.89 -6.96
CA GLU A 154 6.03 1.30 -5.71
C GLU A 154 6.17 0.16 -4.70
N ILE A 155 5.42 -0.93 -4.85
CA ILE A 155 5.49 -2.08 -3.93
C ILE A 155 6.87 -2.74 -4.03
N GLY A 156 7.61 -2.71 -2.92
CA GLY A 156 8.97 -3.24 -2.84
C GLY A 156 10.03 -2.46 -3.62
N ALA A 157 9.65 -1.38 -4.32
CA ALA A 157 10.61 -0.50 -4.97
C ALA A 157 11.33 0.35 -3.92
N PRO A 158 12.68 0.49 -4.02
CA PRO A 158 13.40 1.36 -3.11
C PRO A 158 12.95 2.81 -3.31
N PRO A 159 12.33 3.45 -2.29
CA PRO A 159 11.91 4.83 -2.40
C PRO A 159 13.10 5.74 -2.61
N THR A 160 12.95 6.74 -3.48
CA THR A 160 13.88 7.86 -3.55
C THR A 160 13.73 8.70 -2.28
N LEU A 161 14.85 8.99 -1.61
CA LEU A 161 14.86 9.67 -0.31
C LEU A 161 14.58 11.19 -0.39
N TYR A 162 14.33 11.71 -1.59
CA TYR A 162 14.01 13.12 -1.84
C TYR A 162 12.71 13.28 -2.64
N GLN A 163 11.78 12.37 -2.47
CA GLN A 163 10.48 12.41 -3.18
C GLN A 163 9.77 13.76 -2.95
N GLY A 164 9.29 14.38 -4.01
CA GLY A 164 8.64 15.69 -3.96
C GLY A 164 9.60 16.89 -3.95
N VAL A 165 10.93 16.68 -3.93
CA VAL A 165 11.91 17.76 -3.96
C VAL A 165 12.65 17.81 -5.30
N THR A 166 12.65 18.98 -5.94
CA THR A 166 13.45 19.21 -7.15
C THR A 166 14.88 19.59 -6.76
N LEU A 167 15.84 18.72 -7.07
CA LEU A 167 17.26 18.97 -6.78
C LEU A 167 17.87 19.95 -7.80
N VAL A 168 18.17 21.16 -7.38
CA VAL A 168 18.83 22.21 -8.18
C VAL A 168 20.30 22.39 -7.80
N LYS A 169 20.54 22.65 -6.52
CA LYS A 169 21.90 22.83 -5.97
C LYS A 169 22.57 21.51 -5.61
N PHE A 170 21.78 20.49 -5.30
CA PHE A 170 22.24 19.17 -4.88
C PHE A 170 22.04 18.08 -5.97
N LYS A 171 22.03 18.46 -7.26
CA LYS A 171 21.88 17.52 -8.39
C LYS A 171 22.81 16.29 -8.32
N GLY A 172 24.03 16.49 -7.81
CA GLY A 172 25.01 15.41 -7.63
C GLY A 172 24.62 14.34 -6.59
N MET A 173 23.64 14.64 -5.72
CA MET A 173 23.13 13.69 -4.73
C MET A 173 22.00 12.80 -5.25
N LYS A 174 21.44 13.09 -6.44
CA LYS A 174 20.31 12.36 -7.03
C LYS A 174 20.48 10.84 -7.06
N LYS A 175 21.70 10.36 -7.36
CA LYS A 175 22.04 8.92 -7.41
C LYS A 175 22.36 8.33 -6.03
N LYS A 176 22.71 9.17 -5.05
CA LYS A 176 23.18 8.76 -3.71
C LYS A 176 22.05 8.67 -2.70
N LEU A 177 21.05 9.56 -2.80
CA LEU A 177 19.90 9.60 -1.90
C LEU A 177 18.86 8.55 -2.31
N ARG A 178 19.24 7.29 -2.20
CA ARG A 178 18.39 6.12 -2.46
C ARG A 178 18.47 5.14 -1.30
N LEU A 179 17.37 4.48 -1.07
CA LEU A 179 17.30 3.38 -0.11
C LEU A 179 18.32 2.28 -0.47
N GLY A 180 18.93 1.66 0.54
CA GLY A 180 19.96 0.66 0.34
C GLY A 180 21.37 1.25 0.13
N GLN A 181 21.52 2.56 0.22
CA GLN A 181 22.82 3.25 0.21
C GLN A 181 23.10 3.94 1.54
N SER A 182 24.38 3.99 1.94
CA SER A 182 24.79 4.76 3.12
C SER A 182 24.74 6.25 2.79
N ILE A 183 23.87 6.98 3.48
CA ILE A 183 23.64 8.43 3.27
C ILE A 183 24.24 9.31 4.37
N LYS A 184 24.91 8.71 5.38
CA LYS A 184 25.42 9.42 6.57
C LYS A 184 26.24 10.68 6.22
N ASN A 185 27.15 10.59 5.26
CA ASN A 185 27.97 11.73 4.85
C ASN A 185 27.18 12.77 4.05
N ASP A 186 26.20 12.33 3.25
CA ASP A 186 25.36 13.24 2.48
C ASP A 186 24.40 14.00 3.40
N VAL A 187 23.83 13.34 4.42
CA VAL A 187 23.03 13.99 5.46
C VAL A 187 23.85 15.05 6.22
N LYS A 188 25.09 14.76 6.61
CA LYS A 188 25.96 15.76 7.26
C LYS A 188 26.21 16.98 6.37
N LYS A 189 26.43 16.78 5.05
CA LYS A 189 26.58 17.88 4.09
C LYS A 189 25.30 18.72 3.96
N LEU A 190 24.14 18.07 3.92
CA LEU A 190 22.85 18.75 3.89
C LEU A 190 22.61 19.55 5.18
N GLN A 191 22.91 18.98 6.34
CA GLN A 191 22.81 19.67 7.63
C GLN A 191 23.71 20.92 7.68
N ALA A 192 24.95 20.80 7.22
CA ALA A 192 25.87 21.95 7.15
C ALA A 192 25.36 23.02 6.16
N ALA A 193 24.82 22.61 5.01
CA ALA A 193 24.24 23.54 4.04
C ALA A 193 22.96 24.22 4.58
N ALA A 194 22.12 23.50 5.31
CA ALA A 194 20.90 24.02 5.93
C ALA A 194 21.19 25.10 7.00
N ALA A 195 22.34 25.01 7.64
CA ALA A 195 22.85 26.02 8.61
C ALA A 195 23.70 27.12 7.94
N GLY A 196 23.94 27.02 6.64
CA GLY A 196 24.81 27.93 5.90
C GLY A 196 24.17 29.27 5.59
N LYS A 197 25.03 30.24 5.18
CA LYS A 197 24.60 31.62 4.89
C LYS A 197 23.91 31.76 3.51
N ASN A 198 24.04 30.78 2.62
CA ASN A 198 23.38 30.81 1.30
C ASN A 198 21.93 30.37 1.45
N ALA A 199 21.00 31.31 1.44
CA ALA A 199 19.58 31.06 1.70
C ALA A 199 18.98 30.01 0.74
N ALA A 200 19.27 30.10 -0.57
CA ALA A 200 18.72 29.14 -1.54
C ALA A 200 19.26 27.71 -1.37
N MET A 201 20.54 27.55 -0.98
CA MET A 201 21.09 26.24 -0.63
C MET A 201 20.55 25.73 0.70
N ALA A 202 20.36 26.62 1.66
CA ALA A 202 19.84 26.24 2.98
C ALA A 202 18.39 25.76 2.89
N GLU A 203 17.58 26.42 2.10
CA GLU A 203 16.17 26.06 1.89
C GLU A 203 16.03 24.71 1.17
N GLU A 204 16.76 24.51 0.05
CA GLU A 204 16.77 23.22 -0.64
C GLU A 204 17.30 22.08 0.25
N ALA A 205 18.35 22.34 1.03
CA ALA A 205 18.89 21.34 1.95
C ALA A 205 17.90 20.94 3.06
N LYS A 206 17.16 21.90 3.62
CA LYS A 206 16.08 21.62 4.58
C LYS A 206 14.99 20.78 3.97
N ALA A 207 14.50 21.14 2.79
CA ALA A 207 13.48 20.37 2.08
C ALA A 207 13.93 18.92 1.79
N ILE A 208 15.20 18.72 1.42
CA ILE A 208 15.77 17.37 1.23
C ILE A 208 15.82 16.60 2.56
N LEU A 209 16.25 17.24 3.66
CA LEU A 209 16.30 16.58 4.97
C LEU A 209 14.92 16.17 5.47
N GLU A 210 13.90 17.00 5.27
CA GLU A 210 12.49 16.68 5.57
C GLU A 210 12.00 15.50 4.71
N ALA A 211 12.31 15.52 3.42
CA ALA A 211 11.98 14.41 2.53
C ALA A 211 12.66 13.10 2.94
N ILE A 212 13.92 13.13 3.38
CA ILE A 212 14.64 11.97 3.92
C ILE A 212 13.97 11.44 5.20
N ALA A 213 13.57 12.34 6.10
CA ALA A 213 12.88 11.97 7.34
C ALA A 213 11.52 11.32 7.04
N LYS A 214 10.76 11.90 6.10
CA LYS A 214 9.50 11.34 5.62
C LYS A 214 9.71 9.96 4.96
N ALA A 215 10.68 9.82 4.05
CA ALA A 215 10.99 8.56 3.40
C ALA A 215 11.38 7.46 4.40
N LYS A 216 12.05 7.82 5.50
CA LYS A 216 12.36 6.89 6.60
C LYS A 216 11.09 6.38 7.28
N ALA A 217 10.18 7.29 7.64
CA ALA A 217 8.90 6.93 8.25
C ALA A 217 8.06 6.08 7.29
N ASP A 218 7.86 6.53 6.06
CA ASP A 218 7.12 5.80 5.03
C ASP A 218 7.68 4.37 4.80
N THR A 219 9.02 4.22 4.84
CA THR A 219 9.65 2.89 4.65
C THR A 219 9.40 1.97 5.86
N LYS A 220 9.41 2.51 7.09
CA LYS A 220 9.03 1.74 8.29
C LYS A 220 7.59 1.26 8.19
N ASP A 221 6.67 2.15 7.84
CA ASP A 221 5.26 1.83 7.68
C ASP A 221 5.06 0.77 6.59
N GLU A 222 5.81 0.86 5.48
CA GLU A 222 5.77 -0.14 4.40
C GLU A 222 6.26 -1.51 4.87
N ILE A 223 7.37 -1.58 5.60
CA ILE A 223 7.87 -2.82 6.18
C ILE A 223 6.79 -3.48 7.04
N GLU A 224 6.16 -2.71 7.93
CA GLU A 224 5.10 -3.21 8.81
C GLU A 224 3.87 -3.70 8.02
N ALA A 225 3.48 -2.97 6.99
CA ALA A 225 2.35 -3.34 6.15
C ALA A 225 2.59 -4.64 5.36
N ILE A 226 3.79 -4.83 4.78
CA ILE A 226 4.04 -5.94 3.87
C ILE A 226 4.61 -7.20 4.54
N LYS A 227 5.24 -7.09 5.74
CA LYS A 227 5.94 -8.22 6.36
C LYS A 227 5.06 -9.46 6.59
N LYS A 228 3.78 -9.27 6.81
CA LYS A 228 2.82 -10.35 7.03
C LYS A 228 2.36 -11.01 5.72
N TYR A 229 2.25 -10.23 4.65
CA TYR A 229 1.62 -10.67 3.40
C TYR A 229 2.62 -10.90 2.27
N ASN A 230 3.75 -10.21 2.32
CA ASN A 230 4.83 -10.35 1.36
C ASN A 230 6.20 -10.40 2.07
N PRO A 231 6.48 -11.49 2.79
CA PRO A 231 7.70 -11.61 3.59
C PRO A 231 8.98 -11.55 2.74
N VAL A 232 8.91 -11.87 1.44
CA VAL A 232 10.07 -11.79 0.52
C VAL A 232 10.50 -10.34 0.32
N ASP A 233 9.56 -9.47 0.00
CA ASP A 233 9.86 -8.06 -0.23
C ASP A 233 10.13 -7.33 1.09
N ALA A 234 9.46 -7.73 2.18
CA ALA A 234 9.75 -7.22 3.51
C ALA A 234 11.21 -7.47 3.92
N VAL A 235 11.74 -8.67 3.72
CA VAL A 235 13.15 -9.00 4.00
C VAL A 235 14.10 -8.14 3.17
N ASN A 236 13.80 -7.93 1.88
CA ASN A 236 14.61 -7.08 1.01
C ASN A 236 14.58 -5.62 1.45
N LEU A 237 13.40 -5.10 1.77
CA LEU A 237 13.20 -3.73 2.22
C LEU A 237 13.90 -3.46 3.55
N ILE A 238 13.79 -4.38 4.53
CA ILE A 238 14.51 -4.32 5.80
C ILE A 238 16.02 -4.27 5.60
N LYS A 239 16.57 -5.09 4.71
CA LYS A 239 18.00 -5.08 4.42
C LYS A 239 18.45 -3.73 3.86
N MET A 240 17.69 -3.17 2.92
CA MET A 240 17.97 -1.86 2.35
C MET A 240 17.83 -0.74 3.40
N PHE A 241 16.79 -0.80 4.22
CA PHE A 241 16.56 0.13 5.33
C PHE A 241 17.73 0.14 6.31
N ALA A 242 18.21 -1.05 6.73
CA ALA A 242 19.33 -1.18 7.66
C ALA A 242 20.67 -0.67 7.10
N VAL A 243 20.87 -0.68 5.78
CA VAL A 243 22.02 -0.05 5.14
C VAL A 243 21.93 1.47 5.19
N THR A 244 20.73 2.01 4.95
CA THR A 244 20.51 3.45 4.86
C THR A 244 20.47 4.10 6.26
N TRP A 245 19.80 3.46 7.21
CA TRP A 245 19.64 3.87 8.60
C TRP A 245 20.06 2.75 9.56
N PRO A 246 21.38 2.57 9.80
CA PRO A 246 21.89 1.40 10.57
C PRO A 246 21.40 1.34 12.02
N GLU A 247 21.16 2.50 12.66
CA GLU A 247 20.71 2.57 14.05
C GLU A 247 19.28 2.07 14.17
N GLU A 248 18.38 2.60 13.35
CA GLU A 248 16.97 2.18 13.33
C GLU A 248 16.78 0.79 12.69
N GLY A 249 17.59 0.43 11.71
CA GLY A 249 17.58 -0.90 11.12
C GLY A 249 17.94 -2.03 12.08
N ALA A 250 18.58 -1.70 13.21
CA ALA A 250 18.88 -2.66 14.26
C ALA A 250 17.61 -3.21 14.94
N GLU A 251 16.51 -2.46 14.92
CA GLU A 251 15.22 -2.88 15.45
C GLU A 251 14.71 -4.18 14.80
N TYR A 252 14.99 -4.35 13.49
CA TYR A 252 14.53 -5.52 12.72
C TYR A 252 15.43 -6.75 12.82
N LYS A 253 16.60 -6.67 13.47
CA LYS A 253 17.55 -7.80 13.55
C LYS A 253 16.95 -9.03 14.21
N ALA A 254 16.10 -8.85 15.22
CA ALA A 254 15.47 -9.94 15.94
C ALA A 254 14.39 -10.64 15.08
N GLU A 255 13.70 -9.92 14.21
CA GLU A 255 12.61 -10.42 13.37
C GLU A 255 13.10 -11.07 12.06
N LEU A 256 14.28 -10.68 11.58
CA LEU A 256 14.80 -11.14 10.28
C LEU A 256 14.86 -12.66 10.10
N PRO A 257 15.29 -13.49 11.06
CA PRO A 257 15.34 -14.95 10.90
C PRO A 257 13.96 -15.57 10.62
N GLU A 258 12.94 -15.17 11.38
CA GLU A 258 11.57 -15.64 11.19
C GLU A 258 10.99 -15.18 9.85
N LEU A 259 11.20 -13.92 9.48
CA LEU A 259 10.77 -13.39 8.19
C LEU A 259 11.48 -14.07 7.02
N GLN A 260 12.76 -14.41 7.14
CA GLN A 260 13.50 -15.16 6.13
C GLN A 260 12.96 -16.57 5.93
N LYS A 261 12.56 -17.24 7.03
CA LYS A 261 11.89 -18.54 6.98
C LYS A 261 10.56 -18.43 6.26
N ALA A 262 9.71 -17.48 6.65
CA ALA A 262 8.43 -17.23 5.99
C ALA A 262 8.61 -16.87 4.49
N ALA A 263 9.63 -16.09 4.16
CA ALA A 263 9.96 -15.75 2.77
C ALA A 263 10.36 -16.98 1.93
N ALA A 264 11.12 -17.90 2.53
CA ALA A 264 11.51 -19.14 1.88
C ALA A 264 10.31 -20.07 1.63
N GLU A 265 9.41 -20.17 2.59
CA GLU A 265 8.16 -20.92 2.46
C GLU A 265 7.23 -20.32 1.39
N ALA A 266 7.08 -18.98 1.37
CA ALA A 266 6.31 -18.27 0.36
C ALA A 266 6.85 -18.50 -1.06
N LYS A 267 8.15 -18.48 -1.26
CA LYS A 267 8.79 -18.79 -2.54
C LYS A 267 8.48 -20.22 -3.00
N LYS A 268 8.64 -21.21 -2.13
CA LYS A 268 8.32 -22.61 -2.43
C LYS A 268 6.86 -22.80 -2.82
N ALA A 269 5.94 -22.15 -2.08
CA ALA A 269 4.52 -22.19 -2.39
C ALA A 269 4.18 -21.56 -3.75
N ALA A 270 4.83 -20.44 -4.09
CA ALA A 270 4.67 -19.78 -5.38
C ALA A 270 5.20 -20.64 -6.56
N GLU A 271 6.34 -21.31 -6.37
CA GLU A 271 6.92 -22.24 -7.36
C GLU A 271 6.01 -23.46 -7.56
N ALA A 272 5.48 -24.04 -6.49
CA ALA A 272 4.56 -25.16 -6.57
C ALA A 272 3.26 -24.79 -7.32
N LYS A 273 2.69 -23.60 -7.06
CA LYS A 273 1.51 -23.09 -7.80
C LYS A 273 1.82 -22.89 -9.28
N LYS A 274 3.01 -22.37 -9.63
CA LYS A 274 3.42 -22.22 -11.04
C LYS A 274 3.61 -23.57 -11.74
N ALA A 275 4.11 -24.58 -11.05
CA ALA A 275 4.27 -25.93 -11.58
C ALA A 275 2.92 -26.62 -11.81
N ALA A 276 1.96 -26.44 -10.89
CA ALA A 276 0.61 -26.97 -11.01
C ALA A 276 -0.20 -26.33 -12.16
N ALA A 277 0.01 -25.04 -12.41
CA ALA A 277 -0.66 -24.30 -13.50
C ALA A 277 -0.11 -24.60 -14.90
N LYS A 278 1.00 -25.33 -15.01
CA LYS A 278 1.59 -25.77 -16.30
C LYS A 278 1.18 -27.20 -16.71
N LYS A 279 0.47 -27.90 -15.83
CA LYS A 279 -0.13 -29.22 -16.11
C LYS A 279 -1.60 -29.09 -16.46
#